data_6a8dfa96d3fb45712853649cf935f7ff
#
_entry.id   6a8dfa96d3fb45712853649cf935f7ff
#
_cell.length_a   1.000
_cell.length_b   1.000
_cell.length_c   1.000
_cell.angle_alpha   90.00
_cell.angle_beta   90.00
_cell.angle_gamma   90.00
#
_symmetry.space_group_name_H-M   'P 1'
#
loop_
_entity.id
_entity.type
_entity.pdbx_description
1 polymer ?
#
loop_
_entity_poly.entity_id
_entity_poly.type
_entity_poly.pdbx_seq_one_letter_code
_entity_poly.pdbx_strand_id
1 'polypeptide(L)'
;ERQIRAIFARARALASAKVPVVIFFDEMEALFRTRGTGISSDVETMVVPQLLAEMDGVESLDNVVIVGASNRADMIDPAVLRPGRLDVRIRIDRPNLSSAREIFKKHLDASVPLHTGSDSLSHDEMISRAVDHLYRRQADTALLSARTHSGAERTIYLADIVSGAMIAGIVERAKKYAILDTIENSRHGMTSEHLMRGLDDEIRESMELATRQSPADWARTIGLDQDIVEIR
;
A
#
# COMPACT_ATOMS: atom_id res chain seq x y z
N GLU A 1 -23.69 -13.06 -4.74
CA GLU A 1 -24.52 -13.65 -3.70
C GLU A 1 -24.17 -15.14 -3.49
N ARG A 2 -24.34 -16.00 -4.49
CA ARG A 2 -24.04 -17.44 -4.39
C ARG A 2 -22.59 -17.74 -3.97
N GLN A 3 -21.62 -16.97 -4.45
CA GLN A 3 -20.19 -17.14 -4.08
C GLN A 3 -19.94 -16.78 -2.61
N ILE A 4 -20.53 -15.68 -2.09
CA ILE A 4 -20.37 -15.30 -0.67
C ILE A 4 -20.91 -16.42 0.21
N ARG A 5 -22.12 -16.91 -0.06
CA ARG A 5 -22.72 -18.02 0.69
C ARG A 5 -21.84 -19.27 0.65
N ALA A 6 -21.26 -19.61 -0.51
CA ALA A 6 -20.38 -20.76 -0.65
C ALA A 6 -19.06 -20.61 0.16
N ILE A 7 -18.48 -19.39 0.20
CA ILE A 7 -17.27 -19.09 0.99
C ILE A 7 -17.56 -19.30 2.49
N PHE A 8 -18.65 -18.73 3.00
CA PHE A 8 -19.02 -18.86 4.41
C PHE A 8 -19.37 -20.30 4.78
N ALA A 9 -20.12 -21.02 3.94
CA ALA A 9 -20.42 -22.43 4.16
C ALA A 9 -19.13 -23.28 4.22
N ARG A 10 -18.18 -23.01 3.32
CA ARG A 10 -16.87 -23.70 3.35
C ARG A 10 -16.06 -23.33 4.57
N ALA A 11 -16.04 -22.07 4.97
CA ALA A 11 -15.35 -21.62 6.17
C ALA A 11 -15.89 -22.32 7.44
N ARG A 12 -17.21 -22.36 7.60
CA ARG A 12 -17.87 -23.09 8.69
C ARG A 12 -17.51 -24.60 8.70
N ALA A 13 -17.52 -25.23 7.52
CA ALA A 13 -17.18 -26.66 7.41
C ALA A 13 -15.72 -26.96 7.75
N LEU A 14 -14.80 -26.03 7.55
CA LEU A 14 -13.37 -26.19 7.84
C LEU A 14 -13.02 -25.76 9.28
N ALA A 15 -13.78 -24.82 9.84
CA ALA A 15 -13.54 -24.31 11.19
C ALA A 15 -13.81 -25.37 12.25
N SER A 16 -12.93 -25.46 13.23
CA SER A 16 -13.07 -26.32 14.39
C SER A 16 -12.42 -25.67 15.61
N ALA A 17 -12.64 -26.21 16.81
CA ALA A 17 -12.05 -25.69 18.04
C ALA A 17 -10.50 -25.62 18.00
N LYS A 18 -9.86 -26.37 17.10
CA LYS A 18 -8.39 -26.45 16.99
C LYS A 18 -7.86 -25.76 15.73
N VAL A 19 -8.71 -25.45 14.76
CA VAL A 19 -8.29 -24.89 13.45
C VAL A 19 -9.16 -23.68 13.16
N PRO A 20 -8.67 -22.46 13.46
CA PRO A 20 -9.35 -21.25 13.04
C PRO A 20 -9.26 -21.06 11.52
N VAL A 21 -10.30 -20.47 10.93
CA VAL A 21 -10.36 -20.14 9.51
C VAL A 21 -10.41 -18.64 9.37
N VAL A 22 -9.60 -18.09 8.47
CA VAL A 22 -9.62 -16.67 8.12
C VAL A 22 -10.25 -16.50 6.75
N ILE A 23 -11.29 -15.69 6.66
CA ILE A 23 -11.84 -15.18 5.38
C ILE A 23 -11.23 -13.80 5.17
N PHE A 24 -10.49 -13.64 4.09
CA PHE A 24 -9.88 -12.36 3.73
C PHE A 24 -10.57 -11.77 2.50
N PHE A 25 -11.09 -10.56 2.65
CA PHE A 25 -11.64 -9.76 1.56
C PHE A 25 -10.68 -8.63 1.23
N ASP A 26 -10.11 -8.66 0.04
CA ASP A 26 -9.32 -7.55 -0.48
C ASP A 26 -10.20 -6.61 -1.33
N GLU A 27 -9.83 -5.33 -1.40
CA GLU A 27 -10.57 -4.30 -2.15
C GLU A 27 -12.07 -4.28 -1.81
N MET A 28 -12.39 -4.27 -0.51
CA MET A 28 -13.77 -4.35 -0.03
C MET A 28 -14.70 -3.32 -0.66
N GLU A 29 -14.19 -2.14 -0.98
CA GLU A 29 -14.93 -1.07 -1.67
C GLU A 29 -15.46 -1.49 -3.04
N ALA A 30 -14.84 -2.46 -3.70
CA ALA A 30 -15.34 -3.00 -4.96
C ALA A 30 -16.57 -3.90 -4.79
N LEU A 31 -16.68 -4.56 -3.63
CA LEU A 31 -17.74 -5.52 -3.35
C LEU A 31 -18.86 -4.96 -2.49
N PHE A 32 -18.56 -4.02 -1.58
CA PHE A 32 -19.45 -3.61 -0.48
C PHE A 32 -19.73 -2.10 -0.48
N ARG A 33 -19.93 -1.51 -1.65
CA ARG A 33 -20.21 -0.08 -1.82
C ARG A 33 -21.53 0.35 -1.20
N THR A 34 -21.55 1.59 -0.70
CA THR A 34 -22.77 2.30 -0.30
C THR A 34 -23.68 2.50 -1.50
N ARG A 35 -24.99 2.25 -1.32
CA ARG A 35 -25.99 2.45 -2.35
C ARG A 35 -26.05 3.92 -2.80
N GLY A 36 -26.11 4.18 -4.10
CA GLY A 36 -26.43 5.51 -4.64
C GLY A 36 -25.27 6.31 -5.24
N THR A 37 -24.07 5.77 -5.34
CA THR A 37 -22.89 6.49 -5.89
C THR A 37 -22.60 6.24 -7.38
N GLY A 38 -23.54 5.69 -8.15
CA GLY A 38 -23.37 5.45 -9.59
C GLY A 38 -24.45 4.57 -10.17
N ILE A 39 -24.34 4.23 -11.47
CA ILE A 39 -25.20 3.27 -12.17
C ILE A 39 -24.87 1.89 -11.61
N SER A 40 -25.52 1.52 -10.51
CA SER A 40 -25.39 0.20 -9.90
C SER A 40 -26.17 -0.82 -10.72
N SER A 41 -25.53 -1.89 -11.15
CA SER A 41 -26.21 -3.06 -11.66
C SER A 41 -26.99 -3.73 -10.52
N ASP A 42 -28.12 -4.37 -10.81
CA ASP A 42 -28.96 -5.11 -9.84
C ASP A 42 -28.16 -6.16 -9.03
N VAL A 43 -27.00 -6.56 -9.53
CA VAL A 43 -26.09 -7.52 -8.89
C VAL A 43 -25.40 -6.91 -7.66
N GLU A 44 -25.01 -5.63 -7.70
CA GLU A 44 -24.33 -4.95 -6.58
C GLU A 44 -25.27 -4.72 -5.39
N THR A 45 -26.57 -4.58 -5.65
CA THR A 45 -27.58 -4.36 -4.60
C THR A 45 -27.82 -5.57 -3.69
N MET A 46 -27.41 -6.77 -4.08
CA MET A 46 -27.65 -8.01 -3.32
C MET A 46 -26.42 -8.51 -2.54
N VAL A 47 -25.23 -8.01 -2.83
CA VAL A 47 -23.97 -8.51 -2.23
C VAL A 47 -23.87 -8.11 -0.75
N VAL A 48 -24.11 -6.84 -0.42
CA VAL A 48 -24.07 -6.33 0.95
C VAL A 48 -25.10 -7.02 1.85
N PRO A 49 -26.40 -7.11 1.52
CA PRO A 49 -27.37 -7.85 2.32
C PRO A 49 -26.99 -9.31 2.55
N GLN A 50 -26.43 -9.98 1.54
CA GLN A 50 -26.00 -11.37 1.68
C GLN A 50 -24.82 -11.49 2.64
N LEU A 51 -23.80 -10.61 2.54
CA LEU A 51 -22.71 -10.60 3.50
C LEU A 51 -23.21 -10.41 4.93
N LEU A 52 -24.10 -9.44 5.14
CA LEU A 52 -24.68 -9.16 6.45
C LEU A 52 -25.46 -10.37 6.98
N ALA A 53 -26.23 -11.04 6.12
CA ALA A 53 -26.96 -12.25 6.50
C ALA A 53 -26.03 -13.41 6.90
N GLU A 54 -24.85 -13.54 6.26
CA GLU A 54 -23.86 -14.55 6.63
C GLU A 54 -23.14 -14.21 7.93
N MET A 55 -22.88 -12.92 8.18
CA MET A 55 -22.23 -12.44 9.42
C MET A 55 -23.17 -12.49 10.62
N ASP A 56 -24.45 -12.13 10.43
CA ASP A 56 -25.48 -12.08 11.47
C ASP A 56 -26.28 -13.40 11.57
N GLY A 57 -25.96 -14.38 10.75
CA GLY A 57 -26.75 -15.59 10.53
C GLY A 57 -26.94 -16.45 11.78
N VAL A 58 -27.95 -17.33 11.71
CA VAL A 58 -28.31 -18.26 12.80
C VAL A 58 -27.21 -19.27 13.12
N GLU A 59 -26.35 -19.57 12.14
CA GLU A 59 -25.21 -20.46 12.33
C GLU A 59 -24.01 -19.67 12.86
N SER A 60 -23.48 -20.10 14.00
CA SER A 60 -22.32 -19.43 14.62
C SER A 60 -21.09 -19.48 13.71
N LEU A 61 -20.32 -18.40 13.72
CA LEU A 61 -19.02 -18.31 13.06
C LEU A 61 -17.88 -18.61 14.03
N ASP A 62 -18.08 -19.60 14.91
CA ASP A 62 -17.07 -19.99 15.89
C ASP A 62 -15.77 -20.37 15.17
N ASN A 63 -14.67 -19.77 15.61
CA ASN A 63 -13.35 -19.93 15.01
C ASN A 63 -13.24 -19.49 13.53
N VAL A 64 -14.14 -18.64 13.05
CA VAL A 64 -14.01 -17.95 11.76
C VAL A 64 -13.71 -16.48 12.03
N VAL A 65 -12.59 -16.01 11.50
CA VAL A 65 -12.18 -14.59 11.56
C VAL A 65 -12.37 -13.98 10.18
N ILE A 66 -13.04 -12.83 10.13
CA ILE A 66 -13.20 -12.09 8.90
C ILE A 66 -12.25 -10.89 8.93
N VAL A 67 -11.44 -10.77 7.90
CA VAL A 67 -10.51 -9.65 7.69
C VAL A 67 -10.83 -8.99 6.37
N GLY A 68 -11.02 -7.69 6.39
CA GLY A 68 -11.24 -6.90 5.19
C GLY A 68 -10.14 -5.86 4.99
N ALA A 69 -9.68 -5.68 3.77
CA ALA A 69 -8.78 -4.61 3.38
C ALA A 69 -9.47 -3.66 2.39
N SER A 70 -9.22 -2.37 2.54
CA SER A 70 -9.77 -1.34 1.64
C SER A 70 -8.87 -0.11 1.62
N ASN A 71 -8.74 0.48 0.44
CA ASN A 71 -8.11 1.79 0.23
C ASN A 71 -9.13 2.95 0.38
N ARG A 72 -10.43 2.65 0.38
CA ARG A 72 -11.53 3.60 0.37
C ARG A 72 -12.59 3.23 1.40
N ALA A 73 -12.23 3.31 2.69
CA ALA A 73 -13.17 3.01 3.79
C ALA A 73 -14.45 3.86 3.76
N ASP A 74 -14.39 5.06 3.16
CA ASP A 74 -15.51 5.96 2.93
C ASP A 74 -16.57 5.40 1.95
N MET A 75 -16.20 4.44 1.12
CA MET A 75 -17.08 3.81 0.13
C MET A 75 -17.75 2.53 0.66
N ILE A 76 -17.27 1.98 1.75
CA ILE A 76 -17.85 0.76 2.33
C ILE A 76 -19.17 1.09 3.02
N ASP A 77 -20.18 0.24 2.79
CA ASP A 77 -21.49 0.41 3.44
C ASP A 77 -21.34 0.41 4.97
N PRO A 78 -21.79 1.47 5.66
CA PRO A 78 -21.66 1.58 7.12
C PRO A 78 -22.26 0.40 7.89
N ALA A 79 -23.23 -0.31 7.31
CA ALA A 79 -23.82 -1.49 7.93
C ALA A 79 -22.81 -2.63 8.13
N VAL A 80 -21.83 -2.76 7.25
CA VAL A 80 -20.75 -3.76 7.35
C VAL A 80 -19.81 -3.46 8.52
N LEU A 81 -19.66 -2.18 8.85
CA LEU A 81 -18.71 -1.67 9.84
C LEU A 81 -19.31 -1.51 11.24
N ARG A 82 -20.53 -2.02 11.48
CA ARG A 82 -21.21 -1.94 12.79
C ARG A 82 -20.65 -2.96 13.79
N PRO A 83 -20.79 -2.70 15.11
CA PRO A 83 -20.43 -3.65 16.17
C PRO A 83 -21.04 -5.04 15.93
N GLY A 84 -20.26 -6.07 16.20
CA GLY A 84 -20.62 -7.47 15.94
C GLY A 84 -20.35 -7.95 14.52
N ARG A 85 -19.77 -7.09 13.66
CA ARG A 85 -19.38 -7.40 12.28
C ARG A 85 -17.89 -7.04 12.08
N LEU A 86 -17.54 -6.12 11.19
CA LEU A 86 -16.17 -5.59 11.07
C LEU A 86 -16.02 -4.37 11.98
N ASP A 87 -16.00 -4.59 13.27
CA ASP A 87 -16.01 -3.58 14.32
C ASP A 87 -14.60 -3.11 14.71
N VAL A 88 -13.58 -3.92 14.48
CA VAL A 88 -12.18 -3.54 14.72
C VAL A 88 -11.61 -2.91 13.46
N ARG A 89 -11.20 -1.65 13.56
CA ARG A 89 -10.61 -0.90 12.44
C ARG A 89 -9.15 -0.62 12.72
N ILE A 90 -8.30 -1.06 11.81
CA ILE A 90 -6.86 -0.81 11.85
C ILE A 90 -6.51 0.08 10.67
N ARG A 91 -6.07 1.30 10.96
CA ARG A 91 -5.54 2.19 9.93
C ARG A 91 -4.08 1.86 9.68
N ILE A 92 -3.75 1.59 8.43
CA ILE A 92 -2.36 1.41 7.99
C ILE A 92 -1.89 2.76 7.44
N ASP A 93 -1.12 3.47 8.24
CA ASP A 93 -0.51 4.73 7.83
C ASP A 93 0.73 4.49 6.96
N ARG A 94 1.18 5.56 6.28
CA ARG A 94 2.44 5.53 5.55
C ARG A 94 3.60 5.22 6.50
N PRO A 95 4.62 4.49 6.02
CA PRO A 95 5.74 4.14 6.87
C PRO A 95 6.46 5.42 7.34
N ASN A 96 6.78 5.47 8.61
CA ASN A 96 7.74 6.42 9.13
C ASN A 96 9.16 5.90 8.87
N LEU A 97 10.17 6.69 9.23
CA LEU A 97 11.57 6.38 9.01
C LEU A 97 11.97 4.98 9.54
N SER A 98 11.52 4.61 10.75
CA SER A 98 11.82 3.30 11.34
C SER A 98 11.11 2.17 10.61
N SER A 99 9.83 2.34 10.29
CA SER A 99 9.05 1.35 9.53
C SER A 99 9.58 1.17 8.11
N ALA A 100 10.01 2.26 7.45
CA ALA A 100 10.63 2.18 6.13
C ALA A 100 11.91 1.34 6.16
N ARG A 101 12.74 1.51 7.19
CA ARG A 101 13.95 0.71 7.38
C ARG A 101 13.62 -0.79 7.50
N GLU A 102 12.60 -1.13 8.27
CA GLU A 102 12.15 -2.52 8.42
C GLU A 102 11.56 -3.09 7.11
N ILE A 103 10.87 -2.27 6.31
CA ILE A 103 10.38 -2.69 5.00
C ILE A 103 11.56 -2.94 4.05
N PHE A 104 12.56 -2.03 3.99
CA PHE A 104 13.77 -2.27 3.21
C PHE A 104 14.45 -3.58 3.58
N LYS A 105 14.60 -3.90 4.87
CA LYS A 105 15.21 -5.15 5.35
C LYS A 105 14.50 -6.39 4.86
N LYS A 106 13.18 -6.33 4.63
CA LYS A 106 12.41 -7.46 4.09
C LYS A 106 12.69 -7.72 2.62
N HIS A 107 13.05 -6.69 1.85
CA HIS A 107 13.27 -6.79 0.40
C HIS A 107 14.76 -6.83 0.04
N LEU A 108 15.61 -6.24 0.87
CA LEU A 108 17.06 -6.20 0.77
C LEU A 108 17.66 -6.95 1.95
N ASP A 109 17.43 -8.25 2.00
CA ASP A 109 17.94 -9.15 3.02
C ASP A 109 19.28 -9.81 2.61
N ALA A 110 19.80 -10.66 3.48
CA ALA A 110 21.07 -11.36 3.25
C ALA A 110 21.07 -12.29 2.02
N SER A 111 19.93 -12.58 1.41
CA SER A 111 19.86 -13.37 0.17
C SER A 111 20.27 -12.56 -1.06
N VAL A 112 20.24 -11.22 -0.97
CA VAL A 112 20.68 -10.33 -2.05
C VAL A 112 22.18 -10.16 -1.98
N PRO A 113 22.94 -10.65 -2.99
CA PRO A 113 24.40 -10.53 -2.97
C PRO A 113 24.82 -9.07 -3.14
N LEU A 114 25.71 -8.60 -2.27
CA LEU A 114 26.30 -7.28 -2.37
C LEU A 114 27.66 -7.36 -3.09
N HIS A 115 27.99 -6.27 -3.78
CA HIS A 115 29.30 -6.13 -4.39
C HIS A 115 30.38 -6.09 -3.31
N THR A 116 31.47 -6.83 -3.53
CA THR A 116 32.62 -6.88 -2.66
C THR A 116 33.78 -6.09 -3.27
N GLY A 117 34.10 -4.93 -2.71
CA GLY A 117 35.18 -4.05 -3.20
C GLY A 117 35.56 -3.05 -2.11
N SER A 118 36.50 -2.16 -2.42
CA SER A 118 37.00 -1.14 -1.46
C SER A 118 35.92 -0.23 -0.91
N ASP A 119 34.83 -0.02 -1.68
CA ASP A 119 33.73 0.86 -1.35
C ASP A 119 32.44 0.09 -1.05
N SER A 120 32.55 -1.19 -0.68
CA SER A 120 31.39 -2.03 -0.38
C SER A 120 30.72 -1.58 0.92
N LEU A 121 29.42 -1.42 0.86
CA LEU A 121 28.57 -1.14 2.02
C LEU A 121 27.82 -2.40 2.43
N SER A 122 27.59 -2.53 3.72
CA SER A 122 26.67 -3.54 4.24
C SER A 122 25.22 -3.23 3.86
N HIS A 123 24.32 -4.23 3.95
CA HIS A 123 22.89 -4.05 3.76
C HIS A 123 22.34 -2.91 4.64
N ASP A 124 22.71 -2.88 5.92
CA ASP A 124 22.24 -1.86 6.85
C ASP A 124 22.72 -0.45 6.50
N GLU A 125 23.95 -0.30 6.01
CA GLU A 125 24.47 1.01 5.56
C GLU A 125 23.78 1.48 4.28
N MET A 126 23.56 0.58 3.32
CA MET A 126 22.80 0.89 2.10
C MET A 126 21.37 1.30 2.42
N ILE A 127 20.70 0.56 3.29
CA ILE A 127 19.34 0.87 3.76
C ILE A 127 19.32 2.22 4.47
N SER A 128 20.29 2.49 5.34
CA SER A 128 20.37 3.78 6.03
C SER A 128 20.47 4.94 5.07
N ARG A 129 21.34 4.85 4.05
CA ARG A 129 21.48 5.89 3.02
C ARG A 129 20.19 6.11 2.24
N ALA A 130 19.52 5.04 1.82
CA ALA A 130 18.27 5.13 1.08
C ALA A 130 17.15 5.77 1.94
N VAL A 131 17.02 5.34 3.19
CA VAL A 131 16.01 5.88 4.12
C VAL A 131 16.29 7.35 4.45
N ASP A 132 17.55 7.70 4.70
CA ASP A 132 17.94 9.09 4.99
C ASP A 132 17.64 10.00 3.78
N HIS A 133 17.81 9.51 2.56
CA HIS A 133 17.44 10.26 1.36
C HIS A 133 15.91 10.40 1.22
N LEU A 134 15.15 9.31 1.38
CA LEU A 134 13.70 9.31 1.27
C LEU A 134 13.01 10.26 2.25
N TYR A 135 13.55 10.40 3.48
CA TYR A 135 12.93 11.20 4.55
C TYR A 135 13.54 12.57 4.73
N ARG A 136 14.56 12.91 3.95
CA ARG A 136 15.15 14.26 3.93
C ARG A 136 14.13 15.27 3.39
N ARG A 137 14.04 16.43 4.04
CA ARG A 137 13.17 17.54 3.59
C ARG A 137 14.06 18.69 3.12
N GLN A 138 14.57 18.59 1.91
CA GLN A 138 15.45 19.58 1.27
C GLN A 138 14.96 19.83 -0.17
N ALA A 139 15.58 20.79 -0.85
CA ALA A 139 15.19 21.15 -2.21
C ALA A 139 15.29 19.99 -3.22
N ASP A 140 16.24 19.08 -3.02
CA ASP A 140 16.46 17.88 -3.84
C ASP A 140 15.42 16.78 -3.66
N THR A 141 14.65 16.83 -2.56
CA THR A 141 13.55 15.90 -2.27
C THR A 141 12.17 16.56 -2.30
N ALA A 142 12.11 17.86 -2.63
CA ALA A 142 10.87 18.56 -2.89
C ALA A 142 10.29 18.12 -4.23
N LEU A 143 9.08 17.55 -4.22
CA LEU A 143 8.45 17.03 -5.43
C LEU A 143 7.64 18.12 -6.14
N LEU A 144 6.82 18.86 -5.38
CA LEU A 144 5.92 19.87 -5.91
C LEU A 144 5.39 20.75 -4.79
N SER A 145 4.80 21.90 -5.18
CA SER A 145 4.02 22.76 -4.30
C SER A 145 2.53 22.52 -4.50
N ALA A 146 1.81 22.37 -3.40
CA ALA A 146 0.37 22.24 -3.39
C ALA A 146 -0.26 23.46 -2.72
N ARG A 147 -1.34 23.99 -3.33
CA ARG A 147 -2.16 25.02 -2.73
C ARG A 147 -3.41 24.39 -2.13
N THR A 148 -3.71 24.73 -0.89
CA THR A 148 -4.92 24.31 -0.19
C THR A 148 -6.10 25.23 -0.45
N HIS A 149 -7.32 24.81 -0.14
CA HIS A 149 -8.52 25.66 -0.20
C HIS A 149 -8.42 26.94 0.67
N SER A 150 -7.65 26.89 1.75
CA SER A 150 -7.37 28.08 2.58
C SER A 150 -6.39 29.06 1.94
N GLY A 151 -5.82 28.75 0.77
CA GLY A 151 -4.82 29.54 0.08
C GLY A 151 -3.39 29.34 0.59
N ALA A 152 -3.18 28.47 1.58
CA ALA A 152 -1.84 28.16 2.06
C ALA A 152 -1.07 27.31 1.04
N GLU A 153 0.20 27.63 0.84
CA GLU A 153 1.11 26.81 0.05
C GLU A 153 1.84 25.79 0.95
N ARG A 154 1.89 24.56 0.48
CA ARG A 154 2.60 23.46 1.16
C ARG A 154 3.52 22.78 0.17
N THR A 155 4.80 22.69 0.48
CA THR A 155 5.74 21.85 -0.27
C THR A 155 5.52 20.39 0.12
N ILE A 156 5.35 19.55 -0.88
CA ILE A 156 5.23 18.10 -0.72
C ILE A 156 6.59 17.50 -1.02
N TYR A 157 7.11 16.80 -0.04
CA TYR A 157 8.39 16.12 -0.11
C TYR A 157 8.18 14.63 -0.41
N LEU A 158 9.23 13.99 -0.87
CA LEU A 158 9.24 12.55 -1.07
C LEU A 158 8.77 11.79 0.19
N ALA A 159 9.20 12.24 1.38
CA ALA A 159 8.78 11.69 2.67
C ALA A 159 7.25 11.65 2.89
N ASP A 160 6.52 12.55 2.25
CA ASP A 160 5.06 12.63 2.39
C ASP A 160 4.31 11.57 1.57
N ILE A 161 4.98 10.99 0.55
CA ILE A 161 4.35 10.03 -0.37
C ILE A 161 4.90 8.61 -0.26
N VAL A 162 6.00 8.39 0.45
CA VAL A 162 6.62 7.06 0.60
C VAL A 162 5.57 6.02 1.04
N SER A 163 5.56 4.89 0.35
CA SER A 163 4.73 3.73 0.67
C SER A 163 5.57 2.45 0.71
N GLY A 164 5.02 1.40 1.30
CA GLY A 164 5.69 0.08 1.30
C GLY A 164 5.91 -0.45 -0.12
N ALA A 165 4.96 -0.22 -1.02
CA ALA A 165 5.06 -0.61 -2.43
C ALA A 165 6.20 0.13 -3.16
N MET A 166 6.35 1.45 -2.91
CA MET A 166 7.47 2.22 -3.46
C MET A 166 8.82 1.66 -2.99
N ILE A 167 8.95 1.36 -1.70
CA ILE A 167 10.19 0.76 -1.16
C ILE A 167 10.51 -0.58 -1.83
N ALA A 168 9.50 -1.44 -2.00
CA ALA A 168 9.65 -2.70 -2.72
C ALA A 168 10.08 -2.46 -4.18
N GLY A 169 9.43 -1.52 -4.87
CA GLY A 169 9.76 -1.12 -6.25
C GLY A 169 11.21 -0.63 -6.39
N ILE A 170 11.68 0.21 -5.47
CA ILE A 170 13.06 0.69 -5.42
C ILE A 170 14.05 -0.48 -5.37
N VAL A 171 13.84 -1.44 -4.47
CA VAL A 171 14.73 -2.59 -4.32
C VAL A 171 14.70 -3.50 -5.55
N GLU A 172 13.52 -3.75 -6.11
CA GLU A 172 13.39 -4.57 -7.32
C GLU A 172 14.07 -3.93 -8.54
N ARG A 173 14.00 -2.59 -8.69
CA ARG A 173 14.75 -1.85 -9.72
C ARG A 173 16.26 -1.98 -9.48
N ALA A 174 16.70 -1.81 -8.24
CA ALA A 174 18.11 -1.94 -7.88
C ALA A 174 18.66 -3.34 -8.19
N LYS A 175 17.89 -4.40 -7.93
CA LYS A 175 18.23 -5.79 -8.32
C LYS A 175 18.39 -5.92 -9.82
N LYS A 176 17.48 -5.33 -10.62
CA LYS A 176 17.57 -5.34 -12.08
C LYS A 176 18.85 -4.64 -12.56
N TYR A 177 19.20 -3.48 -11.99
CA TYR A 177 20.43 -2.78 -12.33
C TYR A 177 21.69 -3.57 -11.96
N ALA A 178 21.71 -4.24 -10.81
CA ALA A 178 22.83 -5.11 -10.43
C ALA A 178 22.99 -6.31 -11.38
N ILE A 179 21.89 -6.89 -11.87
CA ILE A 179 21.92 -7.97 -12.87
C ILE A 179 22.48 -7.45 -14.20
N LEU A 180 22.00 -6.28 -14.68
CA LEU A 180 22.50 -5.68 -15.91
C LEU A 180 23.99 -5.35 -15.83
N ASP A 181 24.44 -4.75 -14.72
CA ASP A 181 25.85 -4.44 -14.49
C ASP A 181 26.73 -5.71 -14.44
N THR A 182 26.19 -6.79 -13.90
CA THR A 182 26.86 -8.09 -13.95
C THR A 182 27.03 -8.61 -15.38
N ILE A 183 26.01 -8.44 -16.24
CA ILE A 183 26.04 -8.92 -17.64
C ILE A 183 26.95 -8.03 -18.49
N GLU A 184 26.85 -6.71 -18.35
CA GLU A 184 27.54 -5.76 -19.21
C GLU A 184 28.99 -5.51 -18.78
N ASN A 185 29.24 -5.42 -17.48
CA ASN A 185 30.52 -4.99 -16.90
C ASN A 185 31.20 -6.05 -16.02
N SER A 186 30.61 -7.26 -15.91
CA SER A 186 31.10 -8.33 -15.03
C SER A 186 31.22 -7.93 -13.56
N ARG A 187 30.44 -6.92 -13.12
CA ARG A 187 30.43 -6.44 -11.75
C ARG A 187 29.35 -7.16 -10.96
N HIS A 188 29.77 -8.15 -10.19
CA HIS A 188 28.84 -8.98 -9.42
C HIS A 188 28.36 -8.30 -8.13
N GLY A 189 27.08 -8.47 -7.84
CA GLY A 189 26.43 -8.00 -6.63
C GLY A 189 25.90 -6.57 -6.70
N MET A 190 24.98 -6.28 -5.78
CA MET A 190 24.34 -4.95 -5.69
C MET A 190 25.28 -3.94 -5.05
N THR A 191 25.28 -2.71 -5.57
CA THR A 191 25.98 -1.56 -5.00
C THR A 191 24.99 -0.53 -4.47
N SER A 192 25.48 0.41 -3.64
CA SER A 192 24.70 1.57 -3.21
C SER A 192 24.22 2.42 -4.40
N GLU A 193 25.01 2.49 -5.46
CA GLU A 193 24.64 3.21 -6.68
C GLU A 193 23.40 2.61 -7.35
N HIS A 194 23.32 1.27 -7.45
CA HIS A 194 22.14 0.60 -7.97
C HIS A 194 20.89 0.92 -7.16
N LEU A 195 21.01 0.96 -5.82
CA LEU A 195 19.89 1.29 -4.94
C LEU A 195 19.45 2.74 -5.10
N MET A 196 20.39 3.68 -5.17
CA MET A 196 20.08 5.11 -5.38
C MET A 196 19.47 5.34 -6.75
N ARG A 197 19.96 4.69 -7.81
CA ARG A 197 19.37 4.77 -9.15
C ARG A 197 17.93 4.23 -9.16
N GLY A 198 17.68 3.10 -8.50
CA GLY A 198 16.32 2.56 -8.35
C GLY A 198 15.38 3.53 -7.64
N LEU A 199 15.91 4.26 -6.65
CA LEU A 199 15.19 5.30 -5.91
C LEU A 199 14.87 6.51 -6.82
N ASP A 200 15.84 7.01 -7.57
CA ASP A 200 15.65 8.15 -8.49
C ASP A 200 14.61 7.84 -9.57
N ASP A 201 14.59 6.62 -10.10
CA ASP A 201 13.59 6.20 -11.08
C ASP A 201 12.19 6.10 -10.48
N GLU A 202 12.06 5.60 -9.26
CA GLU A 202 10.76 5.52 -8.56
C GLU A 202 10.19 6.92 -8.28
N ILE A 203 11.07 7.86 -7.88
CA ILE A 203 10.71 9.27 -7.71
C ILE A 203 10.20 9.84 -9.02
N ARG A 204 10.95 9.66 -10.10
CA ARG A 204 10.59 10.20 -11.43
C ARG A 204 9.24 9.67 -11.89
N GLU A 205 8.98 8.38 -11.75
CA GLU A 205 7.70 7.77 -12.12
C GLU A 205 6.55 8.31 -11.27
N SER A 206 6.77 8.47 -9.96
CA SER A 206 5.78 9.05 -9.05
C SER A 206 5.44 10.50 -9.42
N MET A 207 6.43 11.29 -9.83
CA MET A 207 6.22 12.66 -10.31
C MET A 207 5.47 12.71 -11.64
N GLU A 208 5.79 11.82 -12.58
CA GLU A 208 5.07 11.74 -13.86
C GLU A 208 3.60 11.37 -13.66
N LEU A 209 3.30 10.49 -12.74
CA LEU A 209 1.91 10.16 -12.38
C LEU A 209 1.19 11.36 -11.76
N ALA A 210 1.86 12.11 -10.89
CA ALA A 210 1.30 13.31 -10.27
C ALA A 210 0.91 14.37 -11.32
N THR A 211 1.70 14.55 -12.38
CA THR A 211 1.43 15.53 -13.43
C THR A 211 0.31 15.13 -14.40
N ARG A 212 -0.02 13.83 -14.46
CA ARG A 212 -1.07 13.28 -15.35
C ARG A 212 -2.45 13.21 -14.73
N GLN A 213 -2.53 13.29 -13.42
CA GLN A 213 -3.78 13.19 -12.65
C GLN A 213 -4.30 14.60 -12.29
N SER A 214 -5.60 14.70 -11.97
CA SER A 214 -6.09 15.92 -11.35
C SER A 214 -5.47 16.09 -9.96
N PRO A 215 -5.24 17.35 -9.50
CA PRO A 215 -4.69 17.59 -8.15
C PRO A 215 -5.43 16.87 -7.03
N ALA A 216 -6.76 16.85 -7.10
CA ALA A 216 -7.60 16.20 -6.11
C ALA A 216 -7.49 14.66 -6.15
N ASP A 217 -7.39 14.08 -7.35
CA ASP A 217 -7.24 12.62 -7.49
C ASP A 217 -5.86 12.17 -7.06
N TRP A 218 -4.82 12.93 -7.41
CA TRP A 218 -3.47 12.65 -6.97
C TRP A 218 -3.34 12.74 -5.44
N ALA A 219 -3.84 13.83 -4.83
CA ALA A 219 -3.84 14.00 -3.38
C ALA A 219 -4.55 12.84 -2.67
N ARG A 220 -5.66 12.37 -3.24
CA ARG A 220 -6.41 11.21 -2.73
C ARG A 220 -5.61 9.91 -2.87
N THR A 221 -4.95 9.71 -3.99
CA THR A 221 -4.11 8.52 -4.26
C THR A 221 -2.95 8.41 -3.28
N ILE A 222 -2.34 9.55 -2.94
CA ILE A 222 -1.23 9.59 -1.97
C ILE A 222 -1.70 9.77 -0.52
N GLY A 223 -3.02 9.75 -0.26
CA GLY A 223 -3.57 9.84 1.10
C GLY A 223 -3.29 11.18 1.80
N LEU A 224 -3.02 12.24 1.04
CA LEU A 224 -3.01 13.59 1.55
C LEU A 224 -4.45 14.11 1.64
N ASP A 225 -4.70 14.94 2.65
CA ASP A 225 -6.03 15.45 2.96
C ASP A 225 -6.67 16.15 1.74
N GLN A 226 -8.01 16.10 1.66
CA GLN A 226 -8.82 16.54 0.52
C GLN A 226 -8.76 18.06 0.20
N ASP A 227 -7.88 18.81 0.87
CA ASP A 227 -7.80 20.26 0.78
C ASP A 227 -6.91 20.81 -0.35
N ILE A 228 -6.35 19.97 -1.22
CA ILE A 228 -5.48 20.40 -2.30
C ILE A 228 -6.31 20.80 -3.52
N VAL A 229 -6.16 22.06 -3.94
CA VAL A 229 -6.86 22.67 -5.10
C VAL A 229 -5.99 22.77 -6.33
N GLU A 230 -4.69 23.00 -6.12
CA GLU A 230 -3.73 23.25 -7.21
C GLU A 230 -2.39 22.60 -6.87
N ILE A 231 -1.76 22.03 -7.87
CA ILE A 231 -0.40 21.46 -7.82
C ILE A 231 0.47 22.22 -8.81
N ARG A 232 1.67 22.60 -8.38
CA ARG A 232 2.69 23.28 -9.21
C ARG A 232 4.03 22.60 -9.10
#